data_75d5d3652fad23718b0c64498028ad49
#
_entry.id   75d5d3652fad23718b0c64498028ad49
#
_cell.length_a   1.000
_cell.length_b   1.000
_cell.length_c   1.000
_cell.angle_alpha   90.00
_cell.angle_beta   90.00
_cell.angle_gamma   90.00
#
_symmetry.space_group_name_H-M   'P 1'
#
loop_
_entity.id
_entity.type
_entity.pdbx_description
1 polymer ?
#
loop_
_entity_poly.entity_id
_entity_poly.type
_entity_poly.pdbx_seq_one_letter_code
_entity_poly.pdbx_strand_id
1 'polypeptide(L)'
;MEAELFPRARAEIAPGAVHVPDWLEPALQQELLSACRAWARPPAGLRTVRTPGGGTMTARQVCLGWHWHPYAYARTVVDGDGAPVKPFPARLGELARRAVTETLDIDALGADAAADPPYDIALINFYGADARMGMHRDADEKSGAPVVSLSLGDTCVFRFGNPGTRTRSWTDVELRSGDLFVFGGPSRLAYHGVPRVHPGTAPPELGLTGRLNITLRVSGLQDHGL
;
A
#
# COMPACT_ATOMS: atom_id res chain seq x y z
N MET A 1 11.67 -7.61 -23.08
CA MET A 1 10.82 -6.42 -22.86
C MET A 1 11.04 -5.49 -24.04
N GLU A 2 10.01 -5.25 -24.85
CA GLU A 2 10.09 -4.16 -25.82
C GLU A 2 10.17 -2.86 -25.04
N ALA A 3 11.19 -2.04 -25.34
CA ALA A 3 11.30 -0.71 -24.76
C ALA A 3 10.10 0.11 -25.25
N GLU A 4 9.29 0.62 -24.33
CA GLU A 4 8.22 1.54 -24.69
C GLU A 4 8.85 2.79 -25.33
N LEU A 5 8.37 3.16 -26.52
CA LEU A 5 8.89 4.31 -27.28
C LEU A 5 8.66 5.63 -26.54
N PHE A 6 7.63 5.69 -25.68
CA PHE A 6 7.29 6.86 -24.88
C PHE A 6 7.20 6.45 -23.40
N PRO A 7 7.71 7.31 -22.48
CA PRO A 7 7.53 7.10 -21.04
C PRO A 7 6.03 7.04 -20.68
N ARG A 8 5.69 6.17 -19.73
CA ARG A 8 4.33 6.14 -19.17
C ARG A 8 4.05 7.47 -18.45
N ALA A 9 2.91 8.08 -18.75
CA ALA A 9 2.57 9.38 -18.18
C ALA A 9 1.92 9.27 -16.81
N ARG A 10 2.19 10.26 -15.93
CA ARG A 10 1.40 10.49 -14.73
C ARG A 10 -0.07 10.68 -15.11
N ALA A 11 -0.97 10.08 -14.35
CA ALA A 11 -2.41 10.17 -14.60
C ALA A 11 -3.19 10.42 -13.31
N GLU A 12 -4.14 11.33 -13.36
CA GLU A 12 -5.19 11.43 -12.36
C GLU A 12 -6.30 10.43 -12.73
N ILE A 13 -6.50 9.44 -11.87
CA ILE A 13 -7.42 8.32 -12.09
C ILE A 13 -8.85 8.70 -11.63
N ALA A 14 -8.94 9.47 -10.55
CA ALA A 14 -10.14 10.09 -10.02
C ALA A 14 -9.74 11.32 -9.21
N PRO A 15 -10.65 12.24 -8.89
CA PRO A 15 -10.32 13.41 -8.06
C PRO A 15 -9.62 13.01 -6.77
N GLY A 16 -8.38 13.47 -6.58
CA GLY A 16 -7.53 13.11 -5.47
C GLY A 16 -6.92 11.70 -5.50
N ALA A 17 -6.92 11.04 -6.66
CA ALA A 17 -6.26 9.74 -6.86
C ALA A 17 -5.33 9.80 -8.07
N VAL A 18 -4.03 9.61 -7.85
CA VAL A 18 -2.97 9.82 -8.85
C VAL A 18 -2.07 8.60 -8.94
N HIS A 19 -1.81 8.17 -10.17
CA HIS A 19 -0.80 7.20 -10.55
C HIS A 19 0.43 7.89 -11.13
N VAL A 20 1.61 7.57 -10.62
CA VAL A 20 2.90 8.03 -11.13
C VAL A 20 3.74 6.82 -11.48
N PRO A 21 3.91 6.51 -12.78
CA PRO A 21 4.79 5.45 -13.22
C PRO A 21 6.25 5.72 -12.87
N ASP A 22 7.01 4.64 -12.60
CA ASP A 22 8.48 4.66 -12.45
C ASP A 22 8.98 5.68 -11.40
N TRP A 23 8.17 5.97 -10.37
CA TRP A 23 8.50 6.94 -9.32
C TRP A 23 9.65 6.52 -8.41
N LEU A 24 9.79 5.21 -8.15
CA LEU A 24 10.90 4.66 -7.39
C LEU A 24 12.05 4.33 -8.34
N GLU A 25 13.16 5.00 -8.18
CA GLU A 25 14.40 4.66 -8.86
C GLU A 25 14.84 3.21 -8.56
N PRO A 26 15.52 2.51 -9.48
CA PRO A 26 15.92 1.11 -9.30
C PRO A 26 16.70 0.83 -8.01
N ALA A 27 17.61 1.73 -7.62
CA ALA A 27 18.39 1.61 -6.38
C ALA A 27 17.48 1.62 -5.14
N LEU A 28 16.47 2.50 -5.10
CA LEU A 28 15.52 2.58 -4.01
C LEU A 28 14.59 1.36 -3.97
N GLN A 29 14.23 0.81 -5.12
CA GLN A 29 13.47 -0.45 -5.18
C GLN A 29 14.25 -1.61 -4.54
N GLN A 30 15.56 -1.72 -4.80
CA GLN A 30 16.44 -2.73 -4.19
C GLN A 30 16.56 -2.54 -2.66
N GLU A 31 16.71 -1.31 -2.21
CA GLU A 31 16.75 -1.00 -0.78
C GLU A 31 15.46 -1.36 -0.07
N LEU A 32 14.32 -0.97 -0.64
CA LEU A 32 13.00 -1.29 -0.09
C LEU A 32 12.75 -2.80 -0.08
N LEU A 33 13.14 -3.52 -1.13
CA LEU A 33 13.03 -4.97 -1.18
C LEU A 33 13.88 -5.64 -0.10
N SER A 34 15.11 -5.18 0.09
CA SER A 34 16.01 -5.68 1.15
C SER A 34 15.38 -5.48 2.53
N ALA A 35 14.83 -4.29 2.78
CA ALA A 35 14.13 -3.97 4.01
C ALA A 35 12.87 -4.85 4.19
N CYS A 36 12.05 -5.03 3.16
CA CYS A 36 10.88 -5.91 3.20
C CYS A 36 11.24 -7.36 3.55
N ARG A 37 12.36 -7.88 3.00
CA ARG A 37 12.87 -9.21 3.35
C ARG A 37 13.27 -9.31 4.84
N ALA A 38 13.86 -8.26 5.39
CA ALA A 38 14.19 -8.20 6.81
C ALA A 38 12.94 -8.13 7.68
N TRP A 39 11.97 -7.29 7.34
CA TRP A 39 10.72 -7.16 8.08
C TRP A 39 9.85 -8.42 8.00
N ALA A 40 9.91 -9.16 6.90
CA ALA A 40 9.17 -10.42 6.72
C ALA A 40 9.65 -11.55 7.64
N ARG A 41 10.83 -11.43 8.28
CA ARG A 41 11.36 -12.44 9.21
C ARG A 41 10.66 -12.36 10.58
N PRO A 42 10.51 -13.49 11.29
CA PRO A 42 10.08 -13.49 12.70
C PRO A 42 11.04 -12.68 13.59
N PRO A 43 10.58 -12.19 14.78
CA PRO A 43 9.19 -12.16 15.21
C PRO A 43 8.39 -11.08 14.47
N ALA A 44 7.06 -11.08 14.61
CA ALA A 44 6.14 -10.17 13.93
C ALA A 44 6.38 -10.13 12.40
N GLY A 45 6.62 -11.30 11.80
CA GLY A 45 6.97 -11.44 10.40
C GLY A 45 5.77 -11.57 9.46
N LEU A 46 6.06 -12.04 8.25
CA LEU A 46 5.07 -12.23 7.20
C LEU A 46 4.07 -13.34 7.57
N ARG A 47 2.79 -13.02 7.61
CA ARG A 47 1.72 -13.91 8.01
C ARG A 47 0.59 -13.98 7.00
N THR A 48 -0.25 -15.00 7.14
CA THR A 48 -1.53 -15.12 6.44
C THR A 48 -2.63 -14.57 7.33
N VAL A 49 -3.43 -13.64 6.80
CA VAL A 49 -4.54 -13.01 7.53
C VAL A 49 -5.80 -13.84 7.37
N ARG A 50 -6.48 -14.15 8.46
CA ARG A 50 -7.79 -14.78 8.47
C ARG A 50 -8.88 -13.72 8.54
N THR A 51 -9.91 -13.86 7.69
CA THR A 51 -11.06 -12.95 7.69
C THR A 51 -12.14 -13.46 8.67
N PRO A 52 -12.98 -12.59 9.23
CA PRO A 52 -14.03 -12.99 10.18
C PRO A 52 -15.02 -14.00 9.63
N GLY A 53 -15.22 -14.07 8.32
CA GLY A 53 -16.04 -15.08 7.64
C GLY A 53 -15.40 -16.46 7.50
N GLY A 54 -14.25 -16.71 8.16
CA GLY A 54 -13.53 -18.00 8.09
C GLY A 54 -12.64 -18.17 6.87
N GLY A 55 -12.62 -17.20 5.95
CA GLY A 55 -11.73 -17.20 4.79
C GLY A 55 -10.31 -16.76 5.15
N THR A 56 -9.40 -16.94 4.20
CA THR A 56 -7.99 -16.52 4.30
C THR A 56 -7.67 -15.58 3.16
N MET A 57 -6.96 -14.50 3.46
CA MET A 57 -6.39 -13.65 2.39
C MET A 57 -5.33 -14.45 1.62
N THR A 58 -5.36 -14.36 0.30
CA THR A 58 -4.36 -15.00 -0.56
C THR A 58 -3.06 -14.20 -0.60
N ALA A 59 -3.10 -12.90 -0.36
CA ALA A 59 -1.93 -12.08 -0.08
C ALA A 59 -1.50 -12.28 1.38
N ARG A 60 -0.19 -12.45 1.62
CA ARG A 60 0.40 -12.47 2.96
C ARG A 60 0.81 -11.07 3.35
N GLN A 61 0.84 -10.79 4.66
CA GLN A 61 1.05 -9.43 5.14
C GLN A 61 2.05 -9.37 6.31
N VAL A 62 2.84 -8.29 6.35
CA VAL A 62 3.55 -7.84 7.54
C VAL A 62 3.18 -6.38 7.81
N CYS A 63 3.09 -6.01 9.08
CA CYS A 63 2.76 -4.65 9.51
C CYS A 63 3.93 -4.00 10.24
N LEU A 64 4.07 -2.68 10.10
CA LEU A 64 5.02 -1.87 10.86
C LEU A 64 4.28 -0.71 11.53
N GLY A 65 4.71 -0.34 12.74
CA GLY A 65 4.11 0.71 13.56
C GLY A 65 2.86 0.23 14.28
N TRP A 66 1.82 -0.08 13.54
CA TRP A 66 0.60 -0.68 14.02
C TRP A 66 0.32 -1.99 13.30
N HIS A 67 -0.11 -2.98 14.05
CA HIS A 67 -0.55 -4.26 13.50
C HIS A 67 -2.02 -4.19 13.11
N TRP A 68 -2.28 -4.27 11.80
CA TRP A 68 -3.64 -4.41 11.31
C TRP A 68 -4.09 -5.87 11.40
N HIS A 69 -5.23 -6.08 11.98
CA HIS A 69 -6.03 -7.30 11.85
C HIS A 69 -7.46 -6.90 11.49
N PRO A 70 -8.31 -7.79 10.97
CA PRO A 70 -9.59 -7.37 10.40
C PRO A 70 -10.38 -6.42 11.29
N TYR A 71 -10.59 -5.20 10.78
CA TYR A 71 -11.33 -4.09 11.37
C TYR A 71 -10.69 -3.42 12.60
N ALA A 72 -9.42 -3.68 12.90
CA ALA A 72 -8.79 -3.06 14.06
C ALA A 72 -7.25 -2.99 13.94
N TYR A 73 -6.66 -2.17 14.81
CA TYR A 73 -5.23 -2.03 14.99
C TYR A 73 -4.79 -2.40 16.41
N ALA A 74 -3.61 -3.00 16.55
CA ALA A 74 -3.00 -3.40 17.81
C ALA A 74 -1.50 -3.10 17.83
N ARG A 75 -0.87 -3.12 19.01
CA ARG A 75 0.59 -3.01 19.18
C ARG A 75 1.31 -4.36 19.19
N THR A 76 0.55 -5.44 19.12
CA THR A 76 1.08 -6.82 19.04
C THR A 76 0.43 -7.56 17.87
N VAL A 77 1.10 -8.60 17.36
CA VAL A 77 0.61 -9.42 16.25
C VAL A 77 -0.41 -10.44 16.76
N VAL A 78 -1.62 -9.95 17.04
CA VAL A 78 -2.70 -10.71 17.74
C VAL A 78 -3.20 -11.92 16.97
N ASP A 79 -3.08 -11.94 15.65
CA ASP A 79 -3.45 -13.04 14.75
C ASP A 79 -2.24 -13.81 14.21
N GLY A 80 -1.09 -13.71 14.90
CA GLY A 80 0.17 -14.36 14.54
C GLY A 80 0.92 -14.89 15.75
N ASP A 81 2.16 -14.45 15.94
CA ASP A 81 3.05 -14.93 17.01
C ASP A 81 2.92 -14.18 18.35
N GLY A 82 2.03 -13.19 18.42
CA GLY A 82 1.81 -12.38 19.62
C GLY A 82 2.92 -11.38 19.95
N ALA A 83 3.97 -11.32 19.13
CA ALA A 83 5.09 -10.41 19.35
C ALA A 83 4.69 -8.94 19.19
N PRO A 84 5.43 -8.00 19.82
CA PRO A 84 5.28 -6.58 19.53
C PRO A 84 5.47 -6.29 18.03
N VAL A 85 4.62 -5.43 17.47
CA VAL A 85 4.76 -4.99 16.09
C VAL A 85 6.10 -4.29 15.88
N LYS A 86 6.74 -4.51 14.74
CA LYS A 86 7.98 -3.81 14.41
C LYS A 86 7.75 -2.31 14.31
N PRO A 87 8.72 -1.47 14.72
CA PRO A 87 8.58 -0.02 14.63
C PRO A 87 8.40 0.45 13.17
N PHE A 88 7.68 1.55 13.00
CA PHE A 88 7.55 2.21 11.71
C PHE A 88 8.84 2.97 11.38
N PRO A 89 9.51 2.70 10.25
CA PRO A 89 10.74 3.38 9.87
C PRO A 89 10.49 4.83 9.43
N ALA A 90 11.22 5.79 9.99
CA ALA A 90 11.11 7.21 9.64
C ALA A 90 11.23 7.47 8.13
N ARG A 91 12.11 6.73 7.44
CA ARG A 91 12.30 6.83 5.99
C ARG A 91 11.03 6.53 5.18
N LEU A 92 10.17 5.62 5.63
CA LEU A 92 8.89 5.38 4.97
C LEU A 92 7.95 6.57 5.12
N GLY A 93 7.98 7.26 6.26
CA GLY A 93 7.24 8.49 6.47
C GLY A 93 7.73 9.63 5.56
N GLU A 94 9.04 9.77 5.40
CA GLU A 94 9.64 10.74 4.47
C GLU A 94 9.22 10.46 3.01
N LEU A 95 9.26 9.20 2.59
CA LEU A 95 8.80 8.79 1.27
C LEU A 95 7.30 9.09 1.07
N ALA A 96 6.48 8.82 2.09
CA ALA A 96 5.04 9.08 2.01
C ALA A 96 4.75 10.58 1.86
N ARG A 97 5.39 11.44 2.66
CA ARG A 97 5.22 12.89 2.57
C ARG A 97 5.67 13.43 1.21
N ARG A 98 6.85 12.98 0.75
CA ARG A 98 7.33 13.33 -0.60
C ARG A 98 6.32 12.92 -1.68
N ALA A 99 5.82 11.70 -1.63
CA ALA A 99 4.83 11.20 -2.58
C ALA A 99 3.56 12.07 -2.61
N VAL A 100 3.03 12.44 -1.45
CA VAL A 100 1.85 13.32 -1.35
C VAL A 100 2.13 14.70 -1.92
N THR A 101 3.24 15.32 -1.52
CA THR A 101 3.62 16.67 -2.00
C THR A 101 3.82 16.71 -3.52
N GLU A 102 4.38 15.65 -4.12
CA GLU A 102 4.62 15.58 -5.56
C GLU A 102 3.35 15.23 -6.38
N THR A 103 2.31 14.69 -5.73
CA THR A 103 1.16 14.15 -6.46
C THR A 103 -0.14 14.88 -6.24
N LEU A 104 -0.40 15.36 -5.04
CA LEU A 104 -1.68 15.94 -4.67
C LEU A 104 -1.55 17.44 -4.41
N ASP A 105 -2.57 18.18 -4.79
CA ASP A 105 -2.73 19.55 -4.34
C ASP A 105 -3.22 19.52 -2.89
N ILE A 106 -2.32 19.88 -1.96
CA ILE A 106 -2.58 19.82 -0.52
C ILE A 106 -3.70 20.77 -0.13
N ASP A 107 -3.79 21.92 -0.78
CA ASP A 107 -4.84 22.91 -0.51
C ASP A 107 -6.22 22.40 -0.94
N ALA A 108 -6.27 21.54 -1.96
CA ALA A 108 -7.49 20.90 -2.43
C ALA A 108 -7.95 19.70 -1.58
N LEU A 109 -7.07 19.13 -0.72
CA LEU A 109 -7.38 17.97 0.12
C LEU A 109 -8.27 18.30 1.33
N GLY A 110 -8.43 19.59 1.66
CA GLY A 110 -9.23 20.06 2.79
C GLY A 110 -8.45 20.09 4.12
N ALA A 111 -9.10 20.66 5.16
CA ALA A 111 -8.47 20.95 6.44
C ALA A 111 -7.95 19.74 7.24
N ASP A 112 -8.40 18.53 6.91
CA ASP A 112 -7.96 17.29 7.56
C ASP A 112 -6.64 16.75 7.00
N ALA A 113 -6.16 17.27 5.87
CA ALA A 113 -4.84 16.97 5.33
C ALA A 113 -3.81 17.87 5.98
N ALA A 114 -3.21 17.43 7.08
CA ALA A 114 -2.10 18.13 7.69
C ALA A 114 -0.97 18.32 6.65
N ALA A 115 -0.32 19.49 6.65
CA ALA A 115 0.81 19.77 5.76
C ALA A 115 1.98 18.78 5.96
N ASP A 116 2.08 18.16 7.13
CA ASP A 116 3.09 17.14 7.46
C ASP A 116 2.43 15.98 8.22
N PRO A 117 1.69 15.07 7.53
CA PRO A 117 0.98 13.99 8.18
C PRO A 117 1.96 12.99 8.80
N PRO A 118 1.74 12.61 10.09
CA PRO A 118 2.61 11.69 10.81
C PRO A 118 2.33 10.24 10.38
N TYR A 119 2.83 9.83 9.23
CA TYR A 119 2.73 8.43 8.79
C TYR A 119 3.33 7.51 9.84
N ASP A 120 2.56 6.52 10.26
CA ASP A 120 2.89 5.61 11.37
C ASP A 120 2.48 4.15 11.12
N ILE A 121 1.88 3.87 9.98
CA ILE A 121 1.48 2.52 9.54
C ILE A 121 2.14 2.20 8.21
N ALA A 122 2.74 1.00 8.11
CA ALA A 122 3.02 0.36 6.85
C ALA A 122 2.40 -1.04 6.81
N LEU A 123 1.53 -1.28 5.82
CA LEU A 123 1.03 -2.60 5.49
C LEU A 123 1.77 -3.08 4.24
N ILE A 124 2.57 -4.14 4.40
CA ILE A 124 3.36 -4.71 3.31
C ILE A 124 2.70 -6.01 2.91
N ASN A 125 2.09 -6.02 1.73
CA ASN A 125 1.36 -7.15 1.19
C ASN A 125 2.23 -7.88 0.15
N PHE A 126 2.43 -9.17 0.32
CA PHE A 126 3.08 -10.04 -0.64
C PHE A 126 2.04 -10.86 -1.41
N TYR A 127 2.08 -10.77 -2.72
CA TYR A 127 1.22 -11.50 -3.65
C TYR A 127 2.06 -12.52 -4.41
N GLY A 128 1.72 -13.81 -4.26
CA GLY A 128 2.16 -14.85 -5.19
C GLY A 128 1.36 -14.81 -6.50
N ALA A 129 1.67 -15.72 -7.42
CA ALA A 129 1.10 -15.74 -8.77
C ALA A 129 -0.44 -15.71 -8.82
N ASP A 130 -1.09 -16.44 -7.90
CA ASP A 130 -2.56 -16.60 -7.87
C ASP A 130 -3.22 -15.68 -6.82
N ALA A 131 -2.42 -14.84 -6.15
CA ALA A 131 -2.95 -13.99 -5.10
C ALA A 131 -3.76 -12.83 -5.67
N ARG A 132 -4.82 -12.48 -4.95
CA ARG A 132 -5.72 -11.38 -5.28
C ARG A 132 -6.27 -10.72 -4.02
N MET A 133 -6.76 -9.52 -4.17
CA MET A 133 -7.45 -8.80 -3.11
C MET A 133 -8.77 -8.27 -3.65
N GLY A 134 -9.86 -8.63 -3.00
CA GLY A 134 -11.20 -8.15 -3.36
C GLY A 134 -11.34 -6.65 -3.12
N MET A 135 -12.37 -6.05 -3.70
CA MET A 135 -12.70 -4.64 -3.49
C MET A 135 -12.98 -4.38 -2.01
N HIS A 136 -12.23 -3.47 -1.40
CA HIS A 136 -12.32 -3.05 0.00
C HIS A 136 -12.06 -1.56 0.12
N ARG A 137 -12.26 -1.01 1.30
CA ARG A 137 -11.90 0.36 1.68
C ARG A 137 -10.89 0.31 2.82
N ASP A 138 -9.96 1.25 2.82
CA ASP A 138 -9.07 1.53 3.93
C ASP A 138 -9.80 2.52 4.88
N ALA A 139 -10.58 1.99 5.82
CA ALA A 139 -11.50 2.74 6.66
C ALA A 139 -11.33 2.45 8.17
N ASP A 140 -10.26 1.75 8.54
CA ASP A 140 -10.01 1.39 9.94
C ASP A 140 -9.15 2.45 10.67
N GLU A 141 -8.59 3.42 9.92
CA GLU A 141 -7.86 4.57 10.45
C GLU A 141 -8.84 5.67 10.90
N LYS A 142 -8.42 6.45 11.92
CA LYS A 142 -9.13 7.66 12.35
C LYS A 142 -8.70 8.92 11.59
N SER A 143 -7.66 8.82 10.78
CA SER A 143 -7.11 9.91 9.99
C SER A 143 -7.67 9.92 8.57
N GLY A 144 -7.97 11.13 8.06
CA GLY A 144 -8.29 11.38 6.65
C GLY A 144 -7.07 11.61 5.75
N ALA A 145 -5.85 11.48 6.26
CA ALA A 145 -4.63 11.67 5.49
C ALA A 145 -4.56 10.74 4.26
N PRO A 146 -3.92 11.17 3.17
CA PRO A 146 -3.78 10.37 1.96
C PRO A 146 -3.11 9.02 2.21
N VAL A 147 -3.53 8.02 1.46
CA VAL A 147 -2.88 6.70 1.40
C VAL A 147 -1.83 6.71 0.30
N VAL A 148 -0.65 6.22 0.61
CA VAL A 148 0.46 6.08 -0.34
C VAL A 148 0.72 4.61 -0.58
N SER A 149 0.74 4.19 -1.84
CA SER A 149 0.94 2.80 -2.26
C SER A 149 2.13 2.70 -3.19
N LEU A 150 3.18 1.98 -2.77
CA LEU A 150 4.40 1.72 -3.52
C LEU A 150 4.38 0.29 -4.06
N SER A 151 4.73 0.13 -5.33
CA SER A 151 4.69 -1.16 -6.04
C SER A 151 6.09 -1.70 -6.32
N LEU A 152 6.35 -2.97 -6.02
CA LEU A 152 7.60 -3.67 -6.33
C LEU A 152 7.32 -5.07 -6.89
N GLY A 153 8.12 -5.51 -7.85
CA GLY A 153 8.03 -6.85 -8.40
C GLY A 153 7.01 -6.99 -9.54
N ASP A 154 6.25 -8.07 -9.52
CA ASP A 154 5.30 -8.38 -10.59
C ASP A 154 4.23 -7.30 -10.76
N THR A 155 3.89 -7.04 -12.01
CA THR A 155 2.80 -6.15 -12.42
C THR A 155 1.45 -6.67 -11.91
N CYS A 156 0.55 -5.77 -11.57
CA CYS A 156 -0.83 -6.13 -11.26
C CYS A 156 -1.84 -5.24 -11.96
N VAL A 157 -3.06 -5.74 -12.06
CA VAL A 157 -4.24 -4.91 -12.28
C VAL A 157 -4.67 -4.38 -10.92
N PHE A 158 -4.61 -3.07 -10.74
CA PHE A 158 -5.16 -2.37 -9.59
C PHE A 158 -6.49 -1.76 -9.98
N ARG A 159 -7.56 -2.25 -9.37
CA ARG A 159 -8.91 -1.78 -9.61
C ARG A 159 -9.25 -0.67 -8.65
N PHE A 160 -9.58 0.51 -9.16
CA PHE A 160 -9.91 1.69 -8.37
C PHE A 160 -11.32 2.16 -8.70
N GLY A 161 -12.17 2.22 -7.69
CA GLY A 161 -13.58 2.58 -7.79
C GLY A 161 -13.87 3.96 -7.20
N ASN A 162 -14.93 4.06 -6.45
CA ASN A 162 -15.41 5.28 -5.80
C ASN A 162 -15.79 5.01 -4.32
N PRO A 163 -15.98 6.05 -3.49
CA PRO A 163 -16.33 5.87 -2.08
C PRO A 163 -17.77 5.34 -1.84
N GLY A 164 -18.67 5.51 -2.82
CA GLY A 164 -20.09 5.24 -2.63
C GLY A 164 -20.50 3.78 -2.77
N THR A 165 -19.82 3.02 -3.64
CA THR A 165 -20.22 1.64 -3.93
C THR A 165 -19.05 0.72 -4.22
N ARG A 166 -19.17 -0.54 -3.76
CA ARG A 166 -18.23 -1.61 -4.07
C ARG A 166 -18.36 -2.13 -5.51
N THR A 167 -19.50 -1.88 -6.13
CA THR A 167 -19.81 -2.31 -7.50
C THR A 167 -19.44 -1.23 -8.52
N ARG A 168 -19.59 -1.51 -9.83
CA ARG A 168 -19.27 -0.54 -10.91
C ARG A 168 -19.74 0.89 -10.59
N SER A 169 -19.05 1.97 -11.00
CA SER A 169 -17.95 1.98 -11.97
C SER A 169 -16.57 1.97 -11.26
N TRP A 170 -15.57 1.43 -11.96
CA TRP A 170 -14.17 1.47 -11.55
C TRP A 170 -13.27 1.62 -12.77
N THR A 171 -12.03 2.04 -12.54
CA THR A 171 -10.93 2.08 -13.50
C THR A 171 -9.90 1.01 -13.13
N ASP A 172 -9.48 0.20 -14.08
CA ASP A 172 -8.37 -0.72 -13.90
C ASP A 172 -7.07 -0.02 -14.33
N VAL A 173 -6.10 0.02 -13.43
CA VAL A 173 -4.78 0.63 -13.61
C VAL A 173 -3.73 -0.46 -13.54
N GLU A 174 -2.85 -0.52 -14.53
CA GLU A 174 -1.69 -1.40 -14.47
C GLU A 174 -0.62 -0.77 -13.59
N LEU A 175 -0.27 -1.43 -12.46
CA LEU A 175 0.82 -1.01 -11.59
C LEU A 175 2.01 -1.95 -11.75
N ARG A 176 3.15 -1.39 -12.17
CA ARG A 176 4.42 -2.09 -12.36
C ARG A 176 5.38 -1.81 -11.19
N SER A 177 6.50 -2.52 -11.16
CA SER A 177 7.57 -2.25 -10.20
C SER A 177 8.07 -0.82 -10.35
N GLY A 178 8.18 -0.10 -9.23
CA GLY A 178 8.56 1.32 -9.21
C GLY A 178 7.39 2.30 -9.23
N ASP A 179 6.17 1.85 -9.51
CA ASP A 179 5.01 2.73 -9.59
C ASP A 179 4.54 3.18 -8.20
N LEU A 180 4.10 4.44 -8.15
CA LEU A 180 3.42 5.07 -7.04
C LEU A 180 1.94 5.25 -7.35
N PHE A 181 1.08 4.97 -6.37
CA PHE A 181 -0.32 5.34 -6.40
C PHE A 181 -0.68 6.06 -5.08
N VAL A 182 -1.21 7.28 -5.18
CA VAL A 182 -1.61 8.07 -4.01
C VAL A 182 -3.09 8.39 -4.13
N PHE A 183 -3.83 8.26 -3.03
CA PHE A 183 -5.23 8.68 -3.00
C PHE A 183 -5.63 9.29 -1.65
N GLY A 184 -6.35 10.40 -1.70
CA GLY A 184 -6.77 11.19 -0.55
C GLY A 184 -7.99 12.05 -0.87
N GLY A 185 -8.37 12.93 0.06
CA GLY A 185 -9.51 13.82 -0.11
C GLY A 185 -10.77 13.10 -0.59
N PRO A 186 -11.38 13.49 -1.74
CA PRO A 186 -12.60 12.85 -2.26
C PRO A 186 -12.46 11.35 -2.50
N SER A 187 -11.25 10.87 -2.77
CA SER A 187 -10.97 9.46 -3.04
C SER A 187 -10.45 8.67 -1.84
N ARG A 188 -10.27 9.29 -0.66
CA ARG A 188 -9.66 8.64 0.52
C ARG A 188 -10.33 7.32 0.90
N LEU A 189 -11.63 7.23 0.78
CA LEU A 189 -12.43 6.04 1.10
C LEU A 189 -12.92 5.29 -0.15
N ALA A 190 -12.26 5.47 -1.29
CA ALA A 190 -12.62 4.76 -2.52
C ALA A 190 -12.40 3.25 -2.37
N TYR A 191 -13.34 2.47 -2.86
CA TYR A 191 -13.18 1.02 -2.98
C TYR A 191 -12.08 0.70 -3.98
N HIS A 192 -11.17 -0.19 -3.61
CA HIS A 192 -10.09 -0.64 -4.47
C HIS A 192 -9.72 -2.10 -4.21
N GLY A 193 -8.96 -2.70 -5.13
CA GLY A 193 -8.56 -4.09 -5.01
C GLY A 193 -7.55 -4.50 -6.08
N VAL A 194 -7.05 -5.73 -5.96
CA VAL A 194 -6.10 -6.34 -6.91
C VAL A 194 -6.73 -7.64 -7.45
N PRO A 195 -7.49 -7.58 -8.54
CA PRO A 195 -8.12 -8.76 -9.12
C PRO A 195 -7.13 -9.73 -9.76
N ARG A 196 -5.95 -9.25 -10.19
CA ARG A 196 -4.95 -10.06 -10.89
C ARG A 196 -3.54 -9.54 -10.67
N VAL A 197 -2.59 -10.48 -10.51
CA VAL A 197 -1.15 -10.28 -10.66
C VAL A 197 -0.73 -10.94 -11.98
N HIS A 198 0.29 -10.40 -12.65
CA HIS A 198 0.89 -10.94 -13.87
C HIS A 198 2.25 -11.56 -13.52
N PRO A 199 2.32 -12.89 -13.28
CA PRO A 199 3.55 -13.53 -12.84
C PRO A 199 4.69 -13.39 -13.84
N GLY A 200 5.92 -13.25 -13.35
CA GLY A 200 7.12 -13.21 -14.19
C GLY A 200 7.34 -11.86 -14.90
N THR A 201 6.64 -10.81 -14.50
CA THR A 201 6.80 -9.46 -15.05
C THR A 201 7.68 -8.55 -14.18
N ALA A 202 8.18 -9.05 -13.05
CA ALA A 202 9.12 -8.34 -12.21
C ALA A 202 10.42 -8.04 -12.98
N PRO A 203 11.04 -6.85 -12.77
CA PRO A 203 12.37 -6.58 -13.32
C PRO A 203 13.35 -7.65 -12.87
N PRO A 204 14.09 -8.31 -13.78
CA PRO A 204 15.02 -9.40 -13.42
C PRO A 204 16.09 -8.98 -12.41
N GLU A 205 16.57 -7.75 -12.51
CA GLU A 205 17.57 -7.16 -11.62
C GLU A 205 17.08 -7.01 -10.18
N LEU A 206 15.77 -6.95 -9.96
CA LEU A 206 15.19 -6.87 -8.62
C LEU A 206 15.30 -8.21 -7.87
N GLY A 207 15.36 -9.34 -8.59
CA GLY A 207 15.47 -10.67 -7.98
C GLY A 207 14.31 -11.01 -7.05
N LEU A 208 13.09 -10.57 -7.40
CA LEU A 208 11.85 -10.84 -6.70
C LEU A 208 10.93 -11.66 -7.59
N THR A 209 10.44 -12.79 -7.07
CA THR A 209 9.33 -13.53 -7.69
C THR A 209 8.05 -13.19 -6.93
N GLY A 210 7.05 -12.70 -7.63
CA GLY A 210 5.82 -12.18 -7.05
C GLY A 210 5.81 -10.66 -6.92
N ARG A 211 4.81 -10.15 -6.23
CA ARG A 211 4.56 -8.71 -6.04
C ARG A 211 4.62 -8.33 -4.58
N LEU A 212 5.27 -7.22 -4.29
CA LEU A 212 5.14 -6.49 -3.02
C LEU A 212 4.38 -5.19 -3.25
N ASN A 213 3.50 -4.87 -2.31
CA ASN A 213 2.86 -3.58 -2.19
C ASN A 213 3.11 -3.04 -0.78
N ILE A 214 3.67 -1.85 -0.68
CA ILE A 214 3.88 -1.13 0.58
C ILE A 214 2.84 -0.02 0.64
N THR A 215 1.84 -0.18 1.52
CA THR A 215 0.81 0.83 1.75
C THR A 215 1.12 1.60 3.03
N LEU A 216 1.28 2.93 2.91
CA LEU A 216 1.64 3.82 4.01
C LEU A 216 0.41 4.64 4.39
N ARG A 217 0.13 4.72 5.70
CA ARG A 217 -1.07 5.36 6.24
C ARG A 217 -0.76 6.12 7.54
N VAL A 218 -1.66 7.01 7.91
CA VAL A 218 -1.71 7.67 9.22
C VAL A 218 -2.82 7.05 10.03
N SER A 219 -2.52 6.48 11.18
CA SER A 219 -3.52 5.82 12.03
C SER A 219 -4.52 6.80 12.62
N GLY A 220 -4.07 7.98 13.04
CA GLY A 220 -4.84 8.88 13.89
C GLY A 220 -5.17 8.28 15.26
N LEU A 221 -4.52 7.17 15.62
CA LEU A 221 -4.68 6.50 16.91
C LEU A 221 -3.72 7.14 17.92
N GLN A 222 -4.19 7.31 19.16
CA GLN A 222 -3.32 7.75 20.25
C GLN A 222 -2.65 6.53 20.86
N ASP A 223 -1.34 6.65 21.16
CA ASP A 223 -0.68 5.73 22.07
C ASP A 223 -1.25 5.94 23.47
N HIS A 224 -2.26 5.18 23.83
CA HIS A 224 -2.60 5.01 25.23
C HIS A 224 -1.51 4.08 25.79
N GLY A 225 -0.38 4.70 26.22
CA GLY A 225 0.71 3.96 26.87
C GLY A 225 0.14 3.05 27.97
N LEU A 226 0.48 1.77 27.88
CA LEU A 226 0.30 0.80 28.96
C LEU A 226 1.24 1.15 30.10
#